data_2219901f368f6980930f7d81ba2b7439
#
_entry.id   2219901f368f6980930f7d81ba2b7439
#
_cell.length_a   1.000
_cell.length_b   1.000
_cell.length_c   1.000
_cell.angle_alpha   90.00
_cell.angle_beta   90.00
_cell.angle_gamma   90.00
#
_symmetry.space_group_name_H-M   'P 1'
#
loop_
_entity.id
_entity.type
_entity.pdbx_description
1 polymer ?
#
loop_
_entity_poly.entity_id
_entity_poly.type
_entity_poly.pdbx_seq_one_letter_code
_entity_poly.pdbx_strand_id
1 'polypeptide(L)'
;MRGRTFLLSKPLLLMKKFLLSLMLLSPLALFAQLSGSGFYRIQNYKTERYFVMVDDSAWLITTPSTQDINTGAFKLVQPFEERVATNPATICYLTKYSNYQYNVSGQGLDLYARVKALMEFRQRSNGTYTIGGTGTVSGITLTKYLTDSEFRGDEVPIYTSPGTLDDYCYWWIRPINDKYYFGFRPTIKASLDGADSLYYTPFYASFPFAVNSNVKAYYITEVRDGYAKVKALTYTVPGATPVFVECTSETATENKVSLTSSTATATGNQLKGVYFCNDVKESTGHRNVTAYNPNTMRVLGRAADGRLAFVKSTELAYIPANTCYLQVPVGSPNVIYVVKDIPSGIETVKAADVKPVKRGVYTLSGQRLGDTTEGLSKGVYIVNGRKTVVK
;
A
#
# COMPACT_ATOMS: atom_id res chain seq x y z
N MET A 1 -37.48 -29.13 -75.54
CA MET A 1 -36.81 -29.82 -74.42
C MET A 1 -36.13 -28.79 -73.49
N ARG A 2 -36.51 -28.80 -72.19
CA ARG A 2 -36.21 -27.75 -71.22
C ARG A 2 -34.81 -27.80 -70.71
N GLY A 3 -34.06 -26.68 -70.85
CA GLY A 3 -32.77 -26.48 -70.21
C GLY A 3 -32.92 -26.17 -68.72
N ARG A 4 -32.20 -26.89 -67.83
CA ARG A 4 -32.11 -26.61 -66.40
C ARG A 4 -30.88 -25.72 -66.17
N THR A 5 -31.16 -24.49 -65.75
CA THR A 5 -30.14 -23.58 -65.24
C THR A 5 -29.84 -23.93 -63.78
N PHE A 6 -28.62 -24.33 -63.49
CA PHE A 6 -28.17 -24.54 -62.08
C PHE A 6 -27.87 -23.20 -61.43
N LEU A 7 -28.69 -22.82 -60.47
CA LEU A 7 -28.43 -21.73 -59.55
C LEU A 7 -27.34 -22.16 -58.56
N LEU A 8 -26.15 -21.66 -58.74
CA LEU A 8 -25.09 -21.78 -57.75
C LEU A 8 -25.39 -20.93 -56.53
N SER A 9 -25.45 -21.62 -55.41
CA SER A 9 -26.04 -21.23 -54.15
C SER A 9 -25.33 -20.03 -53.48
N LYS A 10 -26.17 -19.12 -52.96
CA LYS A 10 -25.84 -17.98 -52.08
C LYS A 10 -25.05 -18.27 -50.80
N PRO A 11 -24.86 -19.54 -50.31
CA PRO A 11 -24.13 -19.76 -49.03
C PRO A 11 -22.61 -19.52 -49.13
N LEU A 12 -21.99 -19.66 -50.32
CA LEU A 12 -20.53 -19.49 -50.43
C LEU A 12 -20.10 -18.02 -50.33
N LEU A 13 -20.94 -17.09 -50.68
CA LEU A 13 -20.66 -15.64 -50.61
C LEU A 13 -20.80 -15.12 -49.17
N LEU A 14 -21.74 -15.72 -48.40
CA LEU A 14 -21.92 -15.41 -46.98
C LEU A 14 -20.76 -15.92 -46.14
N MET A 15 -20.24 -17.13 -46.41
CA MET A 15 -19.07 -17.69 -45.73
C MET A 15 -17.80 -16.89 -45.97
N LYS A 16 -17.58 -16.38 -47.22
CA LYS A 16 -16.45 -15.52 -47.51
C LYS A 16 -16.54 -14.17 -46.79
N LYS A 17 -17.71 -13.59 -46.64
CA LYS A 17 -17.92 -12.35 -45.89
C LYS A 17 -17.75 -12.57 -44.38
N PHE A 18 -18.14 -13.75 -43.86
CA PHE A 18 -17.97 -14.10 -42.45
C PHE A 18 -16.49 -14.41 -42.13
N LEU A 19 -15.74 -15.08 -43.04
CA LEU A 19 -14.30 -15.29 -42.87
C LEU A 19 -13.51 -13.97 -42.97
N LEU A 20 -13.92 -13.05 -43.85
CA LEU A 20 -13.27 -11.74 -43.96
C LEU A 20 -13.56 -10.85 -42.74
N SER A 21 -14.76 -10.96 -42.17
CA SER A 21 -15.13 -10.30 -40.92
C SER A 21 -14.41 -10.90 -39.71
N LEU A 22 -14.14 -12.21 -39.71
CA LEU A 22 -13.36 -12.87 -38.65
C LEU A 22 -11.85 -12.60 -38.74
N MET A 23 -11.32 -12.35 -39.93
CA MET A 23 -9.91 -11.91 -40.11
C MET A 23 -9.68 -10.44 -39.75
N LEU A 24 -10.74 -9.61 -39.73
CA LEU A 24 -10.66 -8.23 -39.24
C LEU A 24 -10.82 -8.14 -37.69
N LEU A 25 -11.18 -9.24 -37.05
CA LEU A 25 -11.15 -9.47 -35.62
C LEU A 25 -9.91 -10.27 -35.20
N SER A 26 -8.80 -10.19 -35.95
CA SER A 26 -7.52 -10.47 -35.33
C SER A 26 -7.46 -9.54 -34.11
N PRO A 27 -7.20 -10.02 -32.89
CA PRO A 27 -6.91 -9.14 -31.81
C PRO A 27 -5.70 -8.34 -32.30
N LEU A 28 -5.90 -7.12 -32.71
CA LEU A 28 -4.91 -6.10 -32.50
C LEU A 28 -4.60 -6.27 -31.03
N ALA A 29 -3.51 -6.96 -30.71
CA ALA A 29 -2.92 -6.93 -29.42
C ALA A 29 -2.77 -5.44 -29.15
N LEU A 30 -3.72 -4.87 -28.45
CA LEU A 30 -3.67 -3.52 -27.93
C LEU A 30 -2.48 -3.56 -26.99
N PHE A 31 -1.28 -3.41 -27.57
CA PHE A 31 -0.11 -3.04 -26.80
C PHE A 31 -0.57 -1.82 -26.02
N ALA A 32 -0.64 -1.95 -24.71
CA ALA A 32 -1.13 -0.88 -23.84
C ALA A 32 -0.26 0.34 -24.11
N GLN A 33 -0.72 1.17 -25.04
CA GLN A 33 -0.08 2.41 -25.38
C GLN A 33 -0.20 3.31 -24.18
N LEU A 34 0.89 3.97 -23.79
CA LEU A 34 0.88 4.98 -22.76
C LEU A 34 0.02 6.17 -23.25
N SER A 35 -1.27 6.11 -22.93
CA SER A 35 -2.26 7.03 -23.47
C SER A 35 -2.47 8.32 -22.69
N GLY A 36 -1.98 8.36 -21.44
CA GLY A 36 -2.18 9.48 -20.54
C GLY A 36 -1.47 9.33 -19.20
N SER A 37 -1.87 10.16 -18.25
CA SER A 37 -1.43 10.04 -16.87
C SER A 37 -2.07 8.82 -16.20
N GLY A 38 -1.34 8.14 -15.32
CA GLY A 38 -1.85 6.95 -14.63
C GLY A 38 -0.81 6.19 -13.84
N PHE A 39 -1.23 5.09 -13.20
CA PHE A 39 -0.38 4.22 -12.43
C PHE A 39 0.14 3.05 -13.27
N TYR A 40 1.44 2.85 -13.23
CA TYR A 40 2.12 1.85 -14.05
C TYR A 40 3.26 1.21 -13.28
N ARG A 41 3.65 0.01 -13.72
CA ARG A 41 4.96 -0.57 -13.47
C ARG A 41 5.82 -0.44 -14.73
N ILE A 42 7.11 -0.26 -14.55
CA ILE A 42 8.09 -0.16 -15.63
C ILE A 42 8.96 -1.41 -15.59
N GLN A 43 8.89 -2.21 -16.65
CA GLN A 43 9.56 -3.51 -16.76
C GLN A 43 10.58 -3.49 -17.89
N ASN A 44 11.81 -3.91 -17.62
CA ASN A 44 12.80 -4.06 -18.68
C ASN A 44 12.37 -5.16 -19.67
N TYR A 45 12.60 -4.94 -20.96
CA TYR A 45 12.23 -5.88 -22.02
C TYR A 45 13.09 -7.14 -22.01
N LYS A 46 14.40 -7.00 -21.78
CA LYS A 46 15.36 -8.11 -21.86
C LYS A 46 15.45 -8.92 -20.58
N THR A 47 15.55 -8.24 -19.43
CA THR A 47 15.79 -8.89 -18.14
C THR A 47 14.50 -9.21 -17.39
N GLU A 48 13.36 -8.67 -17.86
CA GLU A 48 12.04 -8.75 -17.21
C GLU A 48 11.98 -8.14 -15.80
N ARG A 49 13.04 -7.49 -15.33
CA ARG A 49 13.11 -6.84 -14.03
C ARG A 49 12.24 -5.58 -14.00
N TYR A 50 11.70 -5.28 -12.81
CA TYR A 50 10.83 -4.12 -12.56
C TYR A 50 11.57 -3.02 -11.82
N PHE A 51 11.22 -1.77 -12.10
CA PHE A 51 11.62 -0.65 -11.27
C PHE A 51 11.01 -0.72 -9.89
N VAL A 52 11.83 -0.39 -8.89
CA VAL A 52 11.43 -0.12 -7.52
C VAL A 52 11.94 1.26 -7.14
N MET A 53 11.05 2.10 -6.63
CA MET A 53 11.41 3.39 -6.06
C MET A 53 12.18 3.17 -4.76
N VAL A 54 13.35 3.75 -4.66
CA VAL A 54 14.18 3.72 -3.44
C VAL A 54 14.62 5.13 -3.07
N ASP A 55 14.85 5.33 -1.79
CA ASP A 55 15.40 6.56 -1.24
C ASP A 55 16.89 6.39 -0.97
N ASP A 56 17.65 6.23 -2.02
CA ASP A 56 19.08 6.03 -1.91
C ASP A 56 19.84 6.97 -2.85
N SER A 57 20.63 7.87 -2.30
CA SER A 57 21.44 8.81 -3.08
C SER A 57 22.58 8.13 -3.85
N ALA A 58 23.01 6.93 -3.46
CA ALA A 58 24.03 6.16 -4.17
C ALA A 58 23.51 5.60 -5.51
N TRP A 59 22.20 5.57 -5.68
CA TRP A 59 21.51 4.99 -6.83
C TRP A 59 20.89 6.02 -7.77
N LEU A 60 21.34 7.27 -7.70
CA LEU A 60 20.87 8.31 -8.62
C LEU A 60 21.14 7.92 -10.06
N ILE A 61 20.09 7.87 -10.86
CA ILE A 61 20.12 7.56 -12.29
C ILE A 61 20.89 8.64 -13.08
N THR A 62 21.02 9.82 -12.52
CA THR A 62 21.78 10.92 -13.11
C THR A 62 23.21 10.88 -12.62
N THR A 63 24.16 11.12 -13.53
CA THR A 63 25.51 11.50 -13.12
C THR A 63 25.35 12.55 -12.03
N PRO A 64 25.95 12.37 -10.86
CA PRO A 64 25.72 13.23 -9.74
C PRO A 64 26.22 14.63 -10.06
N SER A 65 25.34 15.47 -10.55
CA SER A 65 25.48 16.87 -10.20
C SER A 65 25.00 16.92 -8.75
N THR A 66 25.83 17.34 -7.90
CA THR A 66 25.73 17.36 -6.43
C THR A 66 24.52 18.15 -5.88
N GLN A 67 23.53 18.47 -6.69
CA GLN A 67 22.53 19.47 -6.37
C GLN A 67 21.09 18.96 -6.23
N ASP A 68 20.73 17.79 -6.74
CA ASP A 68 19.36 17.29 -6.60
C ASP A 68 19.25 16.14 -5.60
N ILE A 69 19.29 16.52 -4.37
CA ILE A 69 19.21 15.62 -3.21
C ILE A 69 17.79 15.08 -2.96
N ASN A 70 16.80 15.49 -3.74
CA ASN A 70 15.40 15.06 -3.60
C ASN A 70 14.93 14.17 -4.75
N THR A 71 15.81 13.74 -5.63
CA THR A 71 15.49 12.78 -6.67
C THR A 71 15.44 11.38 -6.09
N GLY A 72 14.34 10.69 -6.33
CA GLY A 72 14.23 9.26 -6.10
C GLY A 72 15.19 8.50 -7.01
N ALA A 73 15.55 7.30 -6.63
CA ALA A 73 16.33 6.39 -7.44
C ALA A 73 15.49 5.16 -7.80
N PHE A 74 15.86 4.49 -8.88
CA PHE A 74 15.31 3.19 -9.23
C PHE A 74 16.27 2.09 -8.83
N LYS A 75 15.71 1.02 -8.32
CA LYS A 75 16.35 -0.27 -8.23
C LYS A 75 15.58 -1.27 -9.11
N LEU A 76 16.23 -2.30 -9.59
CA LEU A 76 15.59 -3.34 -10.39
C LEU A 76 15.34 -4.58 -9.54
N VAL A 77 14.15 -5.16 -9.65
CA VAL A 77 13.79 -6.42 -9.01
C VAL A 77 13.37 -7.44 -10.06
N GLN A 78 13.49 -8.68 -9.70
CA GLN A 78 13.23 -9.86 -10.53
C GLN A 78 11.83 -9.87 -11.21
N PRO A 79 11.55 -10.80 -12.15
CA PRO A 79 10.29 -10.92 -12.88
C PRO A 79 9.03 -10.87 -12.01
N PHE A 80 7.87 -10.64 -12.65
CA PHE A 80 6.61 -10.47 -11.95
C PHE A 80 6.22 -11.73 -11.15
N GLU A 81 6.41 -11.62 -9.86
CA GLU A 81 6.06 -12.60 -8.83
C GLU A 81 5.30 -11.89 -7.71
N GLU A 82 4.89 -12.64 -6.70
CA GLU A 82 4.17 -12.09 -5.56
C GLU A 82 4.91 -10.92 -4.90
N ARG A 83 6.24 -10.97 -4.79
CA ARG A 83 7.06 -9.87 -4.24
C ARG A 83 7.01 -8.57 -5.05
N VAL A 84 6.74 -8.63 -6.36
CA VAL A 84 6.49 -7.43 -7.18
C VAL A 84 5.03 -7.00 -7.02
N ALA A 85 4.10 -7.96 -7.02
CA ALA A 85 2.68 -7.71 -6.88
C ALA A 85 2.31 -7.05 -5.55
N THR A 86 3.03 -7.38 -4.48
CA THR A 86 2.79 -6.85 -3.12
C THR A 86 3.65 -5.62 -2.77
N ASN A 87 4.57 -5.23 -3.64
CA ASN A 87 5.49 -4.12 -3.35
C ASN A 87 4.97 -2.79 -3.93
N PRO A 88 4.49 -1.86 -3.10
CA PRO A 88 4.00 -0.55 -3.55
C PRO A 88 5.06 0.29 -4.25
N ALA A 89 6.33 0.12 -3.90
CA ALA A 89 7.44 0.88 -4.49
C ALA A 89 7.69 0.54 -5.97
N THR A 90 7.07 -0.54 -6.50
CA THR A 90 7.10 -0.88 -7.93
C THR A 90 6.10 -0.09 -8.76
N ILE A 91 5.22 0.68 -8.13
CA ILE A 91 4.15 1.41 -8.80
C ILE A 91 4.52 2.89 -8.89
N CYS A 92 4.63 3.39 -10.12
CA CYS A 92 4.88 4.78 -10.43
C CYS A 92 3.61 5.45 -10.96
N TYR A 93 3.45 6.73 -10.68
CA TYR A 93 2.48 7.58 -11.35
C TYR A 93 3.19 8.36 -12.46
N LEU A 94 2.73 8.19 -13.69
CA LEU A 94 3.23 8.93 -14.84
C LEU A 94 2.29 10.09 -15.10
N THR A 95 2.79 11.33 -14.99
CA THR A 95 2.05 12.53 -15.35
C THR A 95 2.44 12.96 -16.76
N LYS A 96 1.49 12.91 -17.69
CA LYS A 96 1.73 13.30 -19.08
C LYS A 96 1.83 14.81 -19.24
N TYR A 97 2.91 15.27 -19.86
CA TYR A 97 3.10 16.67 -20.22
C TYR A 97 2.99 16.92 -21.73
N SER A 98 3.46 15.98 -22.55
CA SER A 98 3.36 16.04 -24.00
C SER A 98 3.18 14.64 -24.58
N ASN A 99 3.27 14.49 -25.90
CA ASN A 99 3.11 13.19 -26.54
C ASN A 99 4.14 12.13 -26.08
N TYR A 100 5.30 12.55 -25.61
CA TYR A 100 6.38 11.67 -25.19
C TYR A 100 7.05 12.07 -23.87
N GLN A 101 6.66 13.20 -23.27
CA GLN A 101 7.28 13.67 -22.02
C GLN A 101 6.37 13.43 -20.82
N TYR A 102 6.96 12.85 -19.78
CA TYR A 102 6.27 12.50 -18.56
C TYR A 102 7.09 12.88 -17.32
N ASN A 103 6.41 13.31 -16.27
CA ASN A 103 6.96 13.24 -14.93
C ASN A 103 6.67 11.85 -14.36
N VAL A 104 7.65 11.27 -13.69
CA VAL A 104 7.55 9.96 -13.02
C VAL A 104 7.64 10.19 -11.52
N SER A 105 6.59 9.84 -10.79
CA SER A 105 6.56 9.99 -9.34
C SER A 105 6.13 8.71 -8.66
N GLY A 106 6.52 8.55 -7.39
CA GLY A 106 6.13 7.44 -6.55
C GLY A 106 6.75 7.57 -5.17
N GLN A 107 6.13 6.96 -4.16
CA GLN A 107 6.63 6.97 -2.79
C GLN A 107 7.00 8.38 -2.27
N GLY A 108 6.23 9.41 -2.69
CA GLY A 108 6.49 10.81 -2.32
C GLY A 108 7.70 11.47 -2.99
N LEU A 109 8.30 10.81 -3.98
CA LEU A 109 9.45 11.32 -4.74
C LEU A 109 9.11 11.52 -6.21
N ASP A 110 9.78 12.48 -6.84
CA ASP A 110 9.80 12.67 -8.27
C ASP A 110 11.12 12.16 -8.86
N LEU A 111 11.02 11.57 -10.04
CA LEU A 111 12.17 11.05 -10.79
C LEU A 111 12.40 11.90 -12.03
N TYR A 112 13.64 12.28 -12.24
CA TYR A 112 14.04 13.11 -13.36
C TYR A 112 15.10 12.39 -14.21
N ALA A 113 14.98 12.55 -15.51
CA ALA A 113 15.99 12.05 -16.45
C ALA A 113 17.33 12.76 -16.27
N ARG A 114 17.29 13.98 -15.81
CA ARG A 114 18.42 14.86 -15.54
C ARG A 114 17.89 15.98 -14.65
N VAL A 115 18.76 16.83 -14.10
CA VAL A 115 18.39 17.95 -13.24
C VAL A 115 17.01 18.52 -13.63
N LYS A 116 15.95 18.09 -12.93
CA LYS A 116 14.54 18.51 -13.14
C LYS A 116 14.01 18.37 -14.59
N ALA A 117 14.64 17.57 -15.45
CA ALA A 117 14.15 17.34 -16.80
C ALA A 117 13.12 16.21 -16.81
N LEU A 118 12.01 16.42 -17.52
CA LEU A 118 11.01 15.38 -17.74
C LEU A 118 11.63 14.17 -18.47
N MET A 119 11.15 12.98 -18.16
CA MET A 119 11.55 11.78 -18.88
C MET A 119 10.83 11.68 -20.21
N GLU A 120 11.56 11.29 -21.25
CA GLU A 120 11.03 11.04 -22.58
C GLU A 120 10.76 9.55 -22.75
N PHE A 121 9.49 9.22 -22.98
CA PHE A 121 9.02 7.87 -23.28
C PHE A 121 8.69 7.78 -24.78
N ARG A 122 9.57 7.19 -25.57
CA ARG A 122 9.36 7.07 -27.00
C ARG A 122 9.00 5.64 -27.35
N GLN A 123 7.77 5.44 -27.83
CA GLN A 123 7.25 4.14 -28.21
C GLN A 123 7.92 3.62 -29.48
N ARG A 124 8.16 2.32 -29.49
CA ARG A 124 8.69 1.56 -30.63
C ARG A 124 7.58 0.74 -31.31
N SER A 125 7.87 0.24 -32.51
CA SER A 125 6.93 -0.55 -33.30
C SER A 125 6.46 -1.85 -32.62
N ASN A 126 7.27 -2.43 -31.74
CA ASN A 126 6.93 -3.62 -30.95
C ASN A 126 6.14 -3.31 -29.66
N GLY A 127 5.78 -2.04 -29.41
CA GLY A 127 5.04 -1.61 -28.21
C GLY A 127 5.90 -1.34 -26.99
N THR A 128 7.21 -1.58 -27.04
CA THR A 128 8.14 -1.17 -25.98
C THR A 128 8.47 0.32 -26.08
N TYR A 129 9.14 0.84 -25.06
CA TYR A 129 9.55 2.24 -24.98
C TYR A 129 11.07 2.34 -24.77
N THR A 130 11.69 3.35 -25.34
CA THR A 130 12.92 3.90 -24.78
C THR A 130 12.54 4.95 -23.74
N ILE A 131 13.24 4.96 -22.62
CA ILE A 131 13.07 5.95 -21.55
C ILE A 131 14.37 6.73 -21.48
N GLY A 132 14.31 8.04 -21.63
CA GLY A 132 15.53 8.82 -21.69
C GLY A 132 15.31 10.29 -21.40
N GLY A 133 16.35 11.04 -21.69
CA GLY A 133 16.33 12.49 -21.62
C GLY A 133 17.42 13.11 -22.46
N THR A 134 17.07 14.21 -23.11
CA THR A 134 17.98 15.01 -23.91
C THR A 134 18.38 16.25 -23.10
N GLY A 135 19.65 16.54 -23.04
CA GLY A 135 20.13 17.73 -22.36
C GLY A 135 21.42 18.24 -22.98
N THR A 136 21.61 19.55 -22.87
CA THR A 136 22.80 20.24 -23.39
C THR A 136 23.76 20.52 -22.24
N VAL A 137 25.01 20.11 -22.41
CA VAL A 137 26.11 20.40 -21.49
C VAL A 137 27.25 20.99 -22.29
N SER A 138 27.69 22.18 -21.92
CA SER A 138 28.79 22.89 -22.61
C SER A 138 28.57 23.00 -24.14
N GLY A 139 27.31 23.26 -24.55
CA GLY A 139 26.96 23.37 -25.98
C GLY A 139 26.77 22.05 -26.71
N ILE A 140 27.01 20.91 -26.08
CA ILE A 140 26.82 19.59 -26.68
C ILE A 140 25.49 19.00 -26.21
N THR A 141 24.59 18.70 -27.15
CA THR A 141 23.33 18.04 -26.86
C THR A 141 23.54 16.52 -26.84
N LEU A 142 23.28 15.92 -25.70
CA LEU A 142 23.39 14.47 -25.48
C LEU A 142 22.01 13.90 -25.12
N THR A 143 21.64 12.82 -25.79
CA THR A 143 20.50 11.98 -25.39
C THR A 143 21.02 10.77 -24.65
N LYS A 144 20.55 10.57 -23.44
CA LYS A 144 20.85 9.39 -22.63
C LYS A 144 19.61 8.54 -22.45
N TYR A 145 19.80 7.24 -22.45
CA TYR A 145 18.74 6.25 -22.31
C TYR A 145 18.94 5.44 -21.04
N LEU A 146 17.83 5.15 -20.40
CA LEU A 146 17.78 4.24 -19.28
C LEU A 146 18.05 2.83 -19.79
N THR A 147 18.99 2.13 -19.17
CA THR A 147 19.47 0.82 -19.60
C THR A 147 19.58 -0.09 -18.38
N ASP A 148 19.07 -1.31 -18.49
CA ASP A 148 19.33 -2.36 -17.52
C ASP A 148 20.66 -3.04 -17.85
N SER A 149 21.71 -2.65 -17.15
CA SER A 149 23.05 -3.17 -17.41
C SER A 149 23.28 -4.48 -16.66
N GLU A 150 23.15 -5.59 -17.34
CA GLU A 150 23.51 -6.93 -16.83
C GLU A 150 24.98 -7.05 -16.41
N PHE A 151 25.85 -6.25 -17.03
CA PHE A 151 27.28 -6.32 -16.86
C PHE A 151 27.83 -5.92 -15.49
N ARG A 152 27.01 -5.28 -14.66
CA ARG A 152 27.47 -4.82 -13.35
C ARG A 152 26.98 -5.66 -12.19
N GLY A 153 26.18 -6.70 -12.44
CA GLY A 153 25.55 -7.46 -11.38
C GLY A 153 24.63 -6.61 -10.48
N ASP A 154 24.52 -5.34 -10.80
CA ASP A 154 23.86 -4.33 -10.01
C ASP A 154 22.40 -4.29 -10.38
N GLU A 155 21.57 -4.23 -9.36
CA GLU A 155 20.13 -4.09 -9.46
C GLU A 155 19.72 -2.68 -9.91
N VAL A 156 20.58 -1.92 -10.57
CA VAL A 156 20.39 -0.49 -10.87
C VAL A 156 20.43 -0.23 -12.37
N PRO A 157 19.41 0.42 -12.90
CA PRO A 157 19.47 0.92 -14.25
C PRO A 157 20.42 2.10 -14.34
N ILE A 158 21.13 2.18 -15.45
CA ILE A 158 22.07 3.28 -15.74
C ILE A 158 21.58 4.12 -16.91
N TYR A 159 21.94 5.40 -16.92
CA TYR A 159 21.81 6.24 -18.09
C TYR A 159 23.05 6.10 -18.96
N THR A 160 22.86 5.58 -20.17
CA THR A 160 23.92 5.45 -21.16
C THR A 160 23.64 6.30 -22.38
N SER A 161 24.68 6.62 -23.13
CA SER A 161 24.60 7.17 -24.48
C SER A 161 25.13 6.11 -25.45
N PRO A 162 24.38 5.00 -25.66
CA PRO A 162 24.84 3.95 -26.54
C PRO A 162 24.87 4.44 -28.00
N GLY A 163 25.89 4.06 -28.73
CA GLY A 163 25.94 4.30 -30.16
C GLY A 163 24.82 3.55 -30.90
N THR A 164 24.41 2.41 -30.39
CA THR A 164 23.26 1.62 -30.84
C THR A 164 22.43 1.22 -29.65
N LEU A 165 21.11 1.40 -29.75
CA LEU A 165 20.15 0.93 -28.72
C LEU A 165 20.00 -0.59 -28.85
N ASP A 166 20.11 -1.29 -27.74
CA ASP A 166 19.90 -2.74 -27.63
C ASP A 166 18.67 -3.07 -26.78
N ASP A 167 18.38 -4.36 -26.60
CA ASP A 167 17.22 -4.84 -25.86
C ASP A 167 17.21 -4.45 -24.38
N TYR A 168 18.37 -4.15 -23.79
CA TYR A 168 18.47 -3.67 -22.40
C TYR A 168 18.01 -2.21 -22.23
N CYS A 169 17.91 -1.46 -23.34
CA CYS A 169 17.41 -0.09 -23.37
C CYS A 169 15.89 -0.01 -23.54
N TYR A 170 15.20 -1.15 -23.68
CA TYR A 170 13.76 -1.18 -23.96
C TYR A 170 12.95 -1.58 -22.75
N TRP A 171 11.77 -0.95 -22.65
CA TRP A 171 10.95 -1.05 -21.45
C TRP A 171 9.48 -1.24 -21.80
N TRP A 172 8.81 -2.12 -21.07
CA TRP A 172 7.37 -2.22 -21.07
C TRP A 172 6.79 -1.27 -20.03
N ILE A 173 5.73 -0.55 -20.39
CA ILE A 173 4.92 0.21 -19.45
C ILE A 173 3.68 -0.61 -19.14
N ARG A 174 3.65 -1.24 -17.96
CA ARG A 174 2.61 -2.19 -17.56
C ARG A 174 1.53 -1.48 -16.76
N PRO A 175 0.29 -1.36 -17.26
CA PRO A 175 -0.81 -0.82 -16.47
C PRO A 175 -1.11 -1.75 -15.30
N ILE A 176 -1.58 -1.20 -14.17
CA ILE A 176 -2.05 -2.00 -13.05
C ILE A 176 -3.44 -2.55 -13.41
N ASN A 177 -3.52 -3.87 -13.55
CA ASN A 177 -4.73 -4.60 -13.97
C ASN A 177 -4.70 -6.03 -13.38
N ASP A 178 -5.61 -6.91 -13.80
CA ASP A 178 -5.72 -8.28 -13.28
C ASP A 178 -4.45 -9.12 -13.48
N LYS A 179 -3.70 -8.86 -14.56
CA LYS A 179 -2.43 -9.55 -14.84
C LYS A 179 -1.27 -8.97 -14.04
N TYR A 180 -1.18 -7.65 -13.95
CA TYR A 180 -0.12 -6.91 -13.25
C TYR A 180 -0.69 -6.24 -12.01
N TYR A 181 -1.42 -7.01 -11.20
CA TYR A 181 -2.18 -6.53 -10.06
C TYR A 181 -1.30 -5.99 -8.92
N PHE A 182 -1.94 -5.23 -8.04
CA PHE A 182 -1.46 -4.99 -6.69
C PHE A 182 -2.38 -5.72 -5.71
N GLY A 183 -1.78 -6.41 -4.74
CA GLY A 183 -2.53 -7.14 -3.72
C GLY A 183 -1.81 -7.18 -2.37
N PHE A 184 -2.56 -7.40 -1.31
CA PHE A 184 -2.01 -7.45 0.04
C PHE A 184 -1.66 -8.87 0.46
N ARG A 185 -0.45 -9.04 1.02
CA ARG A 185 -0.03 -10.24 1.73
C ARG A 185 0.10 -9.92 3.22
N PRO A 186 -0.98 -10.07 4.00
CA PRO A 186 -0.96 -9.76 5.42
C PRO A 186 -0.16 -10.80 6.20
N THR A 187 0.48 -10.35 7.28
CA THR A 187 1.33 -11.20 8.14
C THR A 187 0.80 -11.38 9.55
N ILE A 188 -0.25 -10.64 9.92
CA ILE A 188 -0.80 -10.64 11.27
C ILE A 188 -2.17 -11.30 11.23
N LYS A 189 -2.34 -12.44 11.91
CA LYS A 189 -3.66 -13.08 12.13
C LYS A 189 -4.14 -12.74 13.52
N ALA A 190 -5.23 -11.97 13.64
CA ALA A 190 -5.73 -11.48 14.92
C ALA A 190 -7.24 -11.26 14.89
N SER A 191 -7.84 -11.05 16.06
CA SER A 191 -9.24 -10.67 16.21
C SER A 191 -9.36 -9.15 16.44
N LEU A 192 -10.18 -8.48 15.66
CA LEU A 192 -10.55 -7.08 15.88
C LEU A 192 -11.80 -7.02 16.74
N ASP A 193 -11.65 -6.50 17.97
CA ASP A 193 -12.77 -6.24 18.89
C ASP A 193 -13.64 -7.46 19.18
N GLY A 194 -13.02 -8.64 19.34
CA GLY A 194 -13.70 -9.90 19.67
C GLY A 194 -14.39 -10.59 18.49
N ALA A 195 -14.26 -10.07 17.26
CA ALA A 195 -14.71 -10.74 16.05
C ALA A 195 -13.83 -11.96 15.70
N ASP A 196 -14.22 -12.74 14.69
CA ASP A 196 -13.40 -13.83 14.17
C ASP A 196 -12.03 -13.31 13.73
N SER A 197 -11.00 -14.15 13.88
CA SER A 197 -9.64 -13.80 13.46
C SER A 197 -9.55 -13.68 11.95
N LEU A 198 -9.09 -12.51 11.50
CA LEU A 198 -8.80 -12.19 10.11
C LEU A 198 -7.32 -11.83 9.96
N TYR A 199 -6.92 -11.46 8.77
CA TYR A 199 -5.54 -11.15 8.43
C TYR A 199 -5.35 -9.65 8.30
N TYR A 200 -4.27 -9.11 8.90
CA TYR A 200 -4.01 -7.67 8.94
C TYR A 200 -2.59 -7.34 8.48
N THR A 201 -2.43 -6.16 7.89
CA THR A 201 -1.12 -5.59 7.56
C THR A 201 -1.16 -4.07 7.68
N PRO A 202 -0.12 -3.42 8.27
CA PRO A 202 0.03 -1.97 8.18
C PRO A 202 0.40 -1.58 6.75
N PHE A 203 -0.07 -0.42 6.28
CA PHE A 203 0.15 -0.01 4.91
C PHE A 203 0.27 1.50 4.74
N TYR A 204 1.22 1.90 3.89
CA TYR A 204 1.40 3.27 3.46
C TYR A 204 2.00 3.33 2.05
N ALA A 205 1.30 3.95 1.10
CA ALA A 205 1.75 4.11 -0.28
C ALA A 205 1.31 5.46 -0.86
N SER A 206 1.94 5.87 -1.96
CA SER A 206 1.63 7.14 -2.62
C SER A 206 0.39 7.09 -3.49
N PHE A 207 -0.12 5.92 -3.80
CA PHE A 207 -1.29 5.74 -4.67
C PHE A 207 -2.57 5.46 -3.88
N PRO A 208 -3.72 5.95 -4.35
CA PRO A 208 -5.02 5.60 -3.81
C PRO A 208 -5.50 4.25 -4.36
N PHE A 209 -6.32 3.55 -3.57
CA PHE A 209 -6.93 2.28 -3.99
C PHE A 209 -8.37 2.15 -3.49
N ALA A 210 -9.15 1.31 -4.16
CA ALA A 210 -10.50 0.96 -3.74
C ALA A 210 -10.48 -0.23 -2.78
N VAL A 211 -11.26 -0.14 -1.69
CA VAL A 211 -11.57 -1.29 -0.84
C VAL A 211 -12.63 -2.16 -1.51
N ASN A 212 -12.72 -3.44 -1.10
CA ASN A 212 -13.67 -4.39 -1.66
C ASN A 212 -14.13 -5.41 -0.60
N SER A 213 -14.83 -6.48 -1.00
CA SER A 213 -15.30 -7.50 -0.07
C SER A 213 -14.19 -8.24 0.67
N ASN A 214 -13.00 -8.38 0.04
CA ASN A 214 -11.88 -9.10 0.60
C ASN A 214 -10.89 -8.19 1.35
N VAL A 215 -10.97 -6.89 1.10
CA VAL A 215 -9.99 -5.90 1.60
C VAL A 215 -10.72 -4.71 2.18
N LYS A 216 -10.58 -4.49 3.51
CA LYS A 216 -11.05 -3.29 4.20
C LYS A 216 -9.85 -2.50 4.72
N ALA A 217 -10.01 -1.21 4.87
CA ALA A 217 -8.96 -0.33 5.38
C ALA A 217 -9.46 0.51 6.57
N TYR A 218 -8.58 0.65 7.56
CA TYR A 218 -8.86 1.35 8.80
C TYR A 218 -7.74 2.31 9.16
N TYR A 219 -8.11 3.35 9.88
CA TYR A 219 -7.18 4.28 10.52
C TYR A 219 -7.57 4.55 11.98
N ILE A 220 -6.67 5.13 12.76
CA ILE A 220 -6.89 5.40 14.19
C ILE A 220 -7.30 6.85 14.37
N THR A 221 -8.41 7.07 15.05
CA THR A 221 -8.96 8.42 15.32
C THR A 221 -8.71 8.90 16.74
N GLU A 222 -8.55 7.99 17.70
CA GLU A 222 -8.35 8.31 19.12
C GLU A 222 -7.50 7.22 19.77
N VAL A 223 -6.62 7.64 20.70
CA VAL A 223 -5.86 6.73 21.55
C VAL A 223 -6.03 7.17 23.00
N ARG A 224 -6.60 6.30 23.84
CA ARG A 224 -6.87 6.59 25.24
C ARG A 224 -6.94 5.29 26.04
N ASP A 225 -6.45 5.31 27.27
CA ASP A 225 -6.60 4.24 28.28
C ASP A 225 -6.17 2.84 27.79
N GLY A 226 -5.12 2.77 26.94
CA GLY A 226 -4.63 1.51 26.37
C GLY A 226 -5.46 0.99 25.20
N TYR A 227 -6.32 1.81 24.62
CA TYR A 227 -7.13 1.50 23.45
C TYR A 227 -6.90 2.48 22.32
N ALA A 228 -6.99 1.98 21.09
CA ALA A 228 -6.92 2.75 19.85
C ALA A 228 -8.24 2.55 19.08
N LYS A 229 -9.02 3.63 18.95
CA LYS A 229 -10.30 3.60 18.24
C LYS A 229 -10.09 3.65 16.74
N VAL A 230 -10.67 2.66 16.03
CA VAL A 230 -10.60 2.60 14.57
C VAL A 230 -11.76 3.30 13.91
N LYS A 231 -11.51 3.77 12.69
CA LYS A 231 -12.53 4.19 11.73
C LYS A 231 -12.23 3.57 10.37
N ALA A 232 -13.26 3.02 9.73
CA ALA A 232 -13.13 2.43 8.40
C ALA A 232 -13.15 3.51 7.30
N LEU A 233 -12.41 3.25 6.22
CA LEU A 233 -12.57 3.91 4.93
C LEU A 233 -13.45 3.01 4.06
N THR A 234 -14.62 3.51 3.64
CA THR A 234 -15.70 2.66 3.08
C THR A 234 -15.57 2.36 1.60
N TYR A 235 -14.97 3.24 0.81
CA TYR A 235 -14.91 3.09 -0.65
C TYR A 235 -13.48 3.11 -1.18
N THR A 236 -12.73 4.13 -0.79
CA THR A 236 -11.37 4.34 -1.29
C THR A 236 -10.44 4.78 -0.17
N VAL A 237 -9.18 4.39 -0.28
CA VAL A 237 -8.07 4.87 0.55
C VAL A 237 -7.32 5.90 -0.27
N PRO A 238 -7.15 7.15 0.20
CA PRO A 238 -6.34 8.14 -0.48
C PRO A 238 -4.86 7.75 -0.50
N GLY A 239 -4.14 8.19 -1.52
CA GLY A 239 -2.68 8.11 -1.52
C GLY A 239 -2.08 8.88 -0.34
N ALA A 240 -0.90 8.50 0.10
CA ALA A 240 -0.21 9.08 1.25
C ALA A 240 -1.03 9.08 2.56
N THR A 241 -1.88 8.06 2.72
CA THR A 241 -2.70 7.89 3.92
C THR A 241 -2.28 6.63 4.67
N PRO A 242 -1.70 6.75 5.88
CA PRO A 242 -1.33 5.59 6.66
C PRO A 242 -2.59 4.88 7.18
N VAL A 243 -2.68 3.58 6.90
CA VAL A 243 -3.79 2.71 7.28
C VAL A 243 -3.28 1.35 7.72
N PHE A 244 -4.11 0.56 8.34
CA PHE A 244 -3.94 -0.88 8.31
C PHE A 244 -5.10 -1.52 7.54
N VAL A 245 -4.79 -2.64 6.91
CA VAL A 245 -5.70 -3.33 6.01
C VAL A 245 -6.10 -4.65 6.65
N GLU A 246 -7.41 -4.94 6.61
CA GLU A 246 -8.01 -6.22 6.97
C GLU A 246 -8.24 -7.01 5.69
N CYS A 247 -7.77 -8.24 5.65
CA CYS A 247 -7.89 -9.14 4.51
C CYS A 247 -8.59 -10.43 4.91
N THR A 248 -9.36 -11.01 3.99
CA THR A 248 -10.04 -12.29 4.21
C THR A 248 -9.09 -13.49 3.99
N SER A 249 -7.97 -13.29 3.30
CA SER A 249 -6.98 -14.30 2.98
C SER A 249 -5.56 -13.84 3.33
N GLU A 250 -4.63 -14.78 3.42
CA GLU A 250 -3.19 -14.51 3.59
C GLU A 250 -2.45 -14.32 2.25
N THR A 251 -3.12 -14.59 1.12
CA THR A 251 -2.50 -14.55 -0.21
C THR A 251 -2.83 -13.27 -0.98
N ALA A 252 -1.85 -12.71 -1.66
CA ALA A 252 -2.01 -11.48 -2.42
C ALA A 252 -2.99 -11.61 -3.60
N THR A 253 -3.11 -12.80 -4.17
CA THR A 253 -4.02 -13.09 -5.28
C THR A 253 -5.49 -12.97 -4.91
N GLU A 254 -5.84 -13.28 -3.66
CA GLU A 254 -7.19 -13.14 -3.13
C GLU A 254 -7.49 -11.70 -2.65
N ASN A 255 -6.45 -10.96 -2.29
CA ASN A 255 -6.54 -9.63 -1.71
C ASN A 255 -6.16 -8.53 -2.73
N LYS A 256 -6.52 -8.71 -4.00
CA LYS A 256 -6.28 -7.70 -5.04
C LYS A 256 -7.12 -6.46 -4.81
N VAL A 257 -6.54 -5.30 -5.14
CA VAL A 257 -7.23 -4.02 -5.14
C VAL A 257 -7.01 -3.28 -6.45
N SER A 258 -7.99 -2.47 -6.83
CA SER A 258 -7.90 -1.58 -7.98
C SER A 258 -7.35 -0.22 -7.55
N LEU A 259 -6.39 0.31 -8.29
CA LEU A 259 -5.92 1.68 -8.10
C LEU A 259 -6.93 2.64 -8.75
N THR A 260 -7.26 3.70 -8.03
CA THR A 260 -8.29 4.65 -8.47
C THR A 260 -8.01 6.03 -7.89
N SER A 261 -8.68 7.06 -8.42
CA SER A 261 -8.70 8.36 -7.77
C SER A 261 -9.50 8.29 -6.45
N SER A 262 -9.12 9.08 -5.47
CA SER A 262 -9.83 9.18 -4.20
C SER A 262 -9.99 10.62 -3.76
N THR A 263 -11.18 10.98 -3.33
CA THR A 263 -11.49 12.23 -2.64
C THR A 263 -11.76 12.03 -1.15
N ALA A 264 -11.65 10.78 -0.67
CA ALA A 264 -11.82 10.46 0.74
C ALA A 264 -10.75 11.14 1.61
N THR A 265 -11.07 11.35 2.87
CA THR A 265 -10.16 11.92 3.85
C THR A 265 -10.13 11.06 5.11
N ALA A 266 -8.96 10.89 5.69
CA ALA A 266 -8.77 10.23 6.98
C ALA A 266 -8.55 11.28 8.08
N THR A 267 -9.57 12.10 8.33
CA THR A 267 -9.50 13.21 9.30
C THR A 267 -9.21 12.69 10.71
N GLY A 268 -8.25 13.29 11.38
CA GLY A 268 -7.84 12.92 12.74
C GLY A 268 -6.99 11.65 12.82
N ASN A 269 -6.46 11.17 11.71
CA ASN A 269 -5.63 9.97 11.68
C ASN A 269 -4.37 10.12 12.56
N GLN A 270 -4.22 9.22 13.54
CA GLN A 270 -3.10 9.20 14.48
C GLN A 270 -1.90 8.37 13.98
N LEU A 271 -2.09 7.60 12.90
CA LEU A 271 -1.03 6.80 12.32
C LEU A 271 -0.01 7.67 11.58
N LYS A 272 1.26 7.23 11.58
CA LYS A 272 2.36 7.81 10.82
C LYS A 272 2.84 6.82 9.78
N GLY A 273 2.93 7.24 8.52
CA GLY A 273 3.36 6.41 7.41
C GLY A 273 4.86 6.51 7.15
N VAL A 274 5.44 5.42 6.66
CA VAL A 274 6.85 5.34 6.26
C VAL A 274 6.93 4.73 4.87
N TYR A 275 7.51 5.46 3.92
CA TYR A 275 7.71 4.96 2.56
C TYR A 275 8.93 4.06 2.44
N PHE A 276 10.03 4.41 3.10
CA PHE A 276 11.32 3.78 2.90
C PHE A 276 11.87 3.20 4.19
N CYS A 277 12.38 1.99 4.09
CA CYS A 277 13.31 1.40 5.03
C CYS A 277 14.25 0.58 4.18
N ASN A 278 15.35 1.16 3.82
CA ASN A 278 16.38 0.36 3.21
C ASN A 278 17.07 -0.36 4.35
N ASP A 279 16.74 -1.61 4.49
CA ASP A 279 17.40 -2.53 5.42
C ASP A 279 18.85 -2.65 5.02
N VAL A 280 19.64 -1.61 5.30
CA VAL A 280 20.98 -1.72 5.00
C VAL A 280 21.89 -1.07 5.91
N LYS A 281 22.58 -1.86 6.29
CA LYS A 281 23.99 -1.74 6.53
C LYS A 281 24.54 -0.39 6.03
N GLU A 282 24.48 0.62 6.89
CA GLU A 282 25.44 1.72 6.91
C GLU A 282 25.72 2.50 5.61
N SER A 283 24.86 2.41 4.61
CA SER A 283 24.99 3.31 3.47
C SER A 283 24.61 4.72 3.94
N THR A 284 25.56 5.60 3.92
CA THR A 284 25.43 7.03 4.28
C THR A 284 24.48 7.80 3.35
N GLY A 285 23.86 7.12 2.40
CA GLY A 285 22.97 7.68 1.38
C GLY A 285 21.48 7.56 1.68
N HIS A 286 21.08 6.77 2.67
CA HIS A 286 19.66 6.59 2.99
C HIS A 286 19.09 7.85 3.64
N ARG A 287 18.00 8.34 3.03
CA ARG A 287 17.20 9.45 3.54
C ARG A 287 15.88 8.89 4.02
N ASN A 288 15.21 9.60 4.90
CA ASN A 288 13.85 9.27 5.35
C ASN A 288 13.70 7.89 6.01
N VAL A 289 14.79 7.25 6.44
CA VAL A 289 14.70 6.05 7.27
C VAL A 289 14.22 6.45 8.66
N THR A 290 13.18 5.77 9.15
CA THR A 290 12.62 6.03 10.47
C THR A 290 13.14 5.00 11.47
N ALA A 291 14.07 5.42 12.34
CA ALA A 291 14.53 4.60 13.44
C ALA A 291 13.38 4.30 14.41
N TYR A 292 13.22 3.05 14.81
CA TYR A 292 12.19 2.67 15.76
C TYR A 292 12.56 3.11 17.19
N ASN A 293 11.64 3.82 17.83
CA ASN A 293 11.80 4.20 19.23
C ASN A 293 10.75 3.47 20.10
N PRO A 294 11.15 2.47 20.88
CA PRO A 294 10.22 1.67 21.69
C PRO A 294 9.51 2.46 22.80
N ASN A 295 9.99 3.65 23.14
CA ASN A 295 9.36 4.48 24.17
C ASN A 295 8.18 5.30 23.62
N THR A 296 8.21 5.60 22.30
CA THR A 296 7.23 6.51 21.68
C THR A 296 6.54 5.94 20.46
N MET A 297 6.83 4.69 20.08
CA MET A 297 6.24 4.05 18.90
C MET A 297 5.63 2.70 19.26
N ARG A 298 4.52 2.37 18.60
CA ARG A 298 3.89 1.05 18.63
C ARG A 298 3.60 0.64 17.19
N VAL A 299 3.87 -0.61 16.87
CA VAL A 299 3.61 -1.20 15.56
C VAL A 299 2.41 -2.11 15.61
N LEU A 300 1.68 -2.25 14.51
CA LEU A 300 0.55 -3.16 14.43
C LEU A 300 1.03 -4.60 14.67
N GLY A 301 0.32 -5.34 15.48
CA GLY A 301 0.65 -6.70 15.85
C GLY A 301 -0.51 -7.42 16.52
N ARG A 302 -0.21 -8.55 17.13
CA ARG A 302 -1.16 -9.37 17.88
C ARG A 302 -0.77 -9.38 19.35
N ALA A 303 -1.71 -9.07 20.22
CA ALA A 303 -1.55 -9.23 21.67
C ALA A 303 -1.52 -10.71 22.09
N ALA A 304 -1.05 -11.01 23.28
CA ALA A 304 -0.95 -12.38 23.80
C ALA A 304 -2.31 -13.11 23.86
N ASP A 305 -3.40 -12.37 24.02
CA ASP A 305 -4.78 -12.89 24.03
C ASP A 305 -5.40 -13.07 22.62
N GLY A 306 -4.61 -12.83 21.55
CA GLY A 306 -5.04 -13.01 20.17
C GLY A 306 -5.68 -11.80 19.54
N ARG A 307 -5.93 -10.71 20.28
CA ARG A 307 -6.53 -9.49 19.76
C ARG A 307 -5.55 -8.67 18.93
N LEU A 308 -6.08 -7.95 17.95
CA LEU A 308 -5.33 -6.95 17.19
C LEU A 308 -4.95 -5.78 18.11
N ALA A 309 -3.68 -5.38 18.06
CA ALA A 309 -3.16 -4.32 18.90
C ALA A 309 -1.98 -3.60 18.23
N PHE A 310 -1.70 -2.40 18.69
CA PHE A 310 -0.41 -1.76 18.50
C PHE A 310 0.51 -2.17 19.65
N VAL A 311 1.62 -2.80 19.33
CA VAL A 311 2.52 -3.40 20.32
C VAL A 311 3.92 -2.76 20.31
N LYS A 312 4.56 -2.75 21.45
CA LYS A 312 5.97 -2.41 21.56
C LYS A 312 6.79 -3.56 21.01
N SER A 313 7.64 -3.29 20.02
CA SER A 313 8.59 -4.27 19.50
C SER A 313 9.92 -4.21 20.26
N THR A 314 10.55 -5.36 20.41
CA THR A 314 11.92 -5.49 20.95
C THR A 314 12.95 -5.81 19.88
N GLU A 315 12.49 -6.08 18.66
CA GLU A 315 13.35 -6.59 17.57
C GLU A 315 13.59 -5.56 16.46
N LEU A 316 12.71 -4.54 16.35
CA LEU A 316 12.81 -3.57 15.28
C LEU A 316 13.90 -2.53 15.57
N ALA A 317 14.82 -2.37 14.64
CA ALA A 317 15.73 -1.22 14.58
C ALA A 317 15.10 -0.04 13.84
N TYR A 318 14.31 -0.30 12.81
CA TYR A 318 13.66 0.68 11.95
C TYR A 318 12.22 0.29 11.65
N ILE A 319 11.39 1.29 11.34
CA ILE A 319 10.02 1.04 10.83
C ILE A 319 10.12 0.52 9.40
N PRO A 320 9.50 -0.62 9.07
CA PRO A 320 9.56 -1.20 7.73
C PRO A 320 8.98 -0.28 6.66
N ALA A 321 9.50 -0.40 5.42
CA ALA A 321 9.02 0.36 4.27
C ALA A 321 7.55 0.07 3.96
N ASN A 322 6.85 1.08 3.45
CA ASN A 322 5.44 1.00 3.07
C ASN A 322 4.50 0.55 4.20
N THR A 323 4.88 0.84 5.43
CA THR A 323 4.07 0.55 6.62
C THR A 323 3.71 1.81 7.40
N CYS A 324 2.99 1.63 8.48
CA CYS A 324 2.68 2.71 9.41
C CYS A 324 2.85 2.25 10.86
N TYR A 325 2.97 3.23 11.74
CA TYR A 325 3.06 3.03 13.18
C TYR A 325 2.19 4.05 13.92
N LEU A 326 1.92 3.76 15.19
CA LEU A 326 1.24 4.65 16.10
C LEU A 326 2.27 5.40 16.94
N GLN A 327 2.25 6.74 16.88
CA GLN A 327 3.04 7.59 17.75
C GLN A 327 2.33 7.73 19.09
N VAL A 328 3.05 7.51 20.19
CA VAL A 328 2.50 7.56 21.54
C VAL A 328 3.41 8.36 22.50
N PRO A 329 2.87 8.93 23.58
CA PRO A 329 3.67 9.54 24.65
C PRO A 329 4.61 8.54 25.33
N VAL A 330 5.69 9.04 25.93
CA VAL A 330 6.54 8.24 26.81
C VAL A 330 5.73 7.73 28.00
N GLY A 331 5.94 6.47 28.37
CA GLY A 331 5.18 5.83 29.45
C GLY A 331 3.87 5.18 29.02
N SER A 332 3.51 5.26 27.73
CA SER A 332 2.31 4.58 27.21
C SER A 332 2.42 3.05 27.35
N PRO A 333 1.30 2.33 27.49
CA PRO A 333 1.27 0.88 27.59
C PRO A 333 2.05 0.19 26.45
N ASN A 334 2.62 -0.98 26.76
CA ASN A 334 3.31 -1.78 25.76
C ASN A 334 2.37 -2.37 24.71
N VAL A 335 1.09 -2.54 25.07
CA VAL A 335 0.01 -3.04 24.21
C VAL A 335 -1.12 -2.02 24.24
N ILE A 336 -1.57 -1.59 23.06
CA ILE A 336 -2.71 -0.69 22.86
C ILE A 336 -3.69 -1.43 21.96
N TYR A 337 -4.80 -1.86 22.52
CA TYR A 337 -5.79 -2.68 21.80
C TYR A 337 -6.54 -1.88 20.76
N VAL A 338 -6.70 -2.47 19.59
CA VAL A 338 -7.50 -1.89 18.50
C VAL A 338 -8.97 -2.22 18.71
N VAL A 339 -9.83 -1.20 18.82
CA VAL A 339 -11.26 -1.36 19.11
C VAL A 339 -12.12 -0.45 18.24
N LYS A 340 -13.37 -0.85 17.98
CA LYS A 340 -14.35 -0.01 17.28
C LYS A 340 -14.82 1.15 18.15
N ASP A 341 -15.02 0.87 19.44
CA ASP A 341 -15.36 1.88 20.44
C ASP A 341 -14.53 1.69 21.69
N ILE A 342 -13.96 2.78 22.21
CA ILE A 342 -13.21 2.75 23.47
C ILE A 342 -14.19 2.47 24.60
N PRO A 343 -13.93 1.44 25.42
CA PRO A 343 -14.81 1.15 26.55
C PRO A 343 -14.97 2.39 27.45
N SER A 344 -16.19 2.79 27.66
CA SER A 344 -16.50 3.80 28.69
C SER A 344 -16.22 3.13 30.03
N GLY A 345 -15.26 3.57 30.82
CA GLY A 345 -14.67 2.98 32.05
C GLY A 345 -15.56 2.27 33.09
N ILE A 346 -16.72 1.80 32.67
CA ILE A 346 -17.57 0.84 33.34
C ILE A 346 -17.43 -0.48 32.58
N GLU A 347 -16.35 -1.23 32.84
CA GLU A 347 -16.30 -2.62 32.40
C GLU A 347 -17.54 -3.34 32.93
N THR A 348 -18.41 -3.78 32.01
CA THR A 348 -19.36 -4.85 32.33
C THR A 348 -18.50 -6.09 32.54
N VAL A 349 -18.22 -6.40 33.81
CA VAL A 349 -17.56 -7.63 34.23
C VAL A 349 -18.33 -8.79 33.59
N LYS A 350 -17.71 -9.49 32.63
CA LYS A 350 -18.30 -10.71 32.06
C LYS A 350 -18.52 -11.68 33.19
N ALA A 351 -19.71 -12.30 33.22
CA ALA A 351 -20.16 -13.17 34.31
C ALA A 351 -19.23 -14.34 34.68
N ALA A 352 -18.21 -14.64 33.85
CA ALA A 352 -17.20 -15.67 34.11
C ALA A 352 -16.09 -15.26 35.08
N ASP A 353 -15.87 -13.96 35.32
CA ASP A 353 -14.84 -13.43 36.24
C ASP A 353 -15.40 -12.95 37.57
N VAL A 354 -16.67 -13.20 37.87
CA VAL A 354 -17.30 -12.80 39.12
C VAL A 354 -16.76 -13.69 40.23
N LYS A 355 -15.74 -13.23 40.94
CA LYS A 355 -15.51 -13.66 42.31
C LYS A 355 -16.84 -13.48 43.08
N PRO A 356 -17.26 -14.44 43.91
CA PRO A 356 -18.55 -14.37 44.57
C PRO A 356 -18.72 -12.99 45.21
N VAL A 357 -19.76 -12.26 44.79
CA VAL A 357 -20.07 -10.94 45.32
C VAL A 357 -20.21 -11.08 46.79
N LYS A 358 -19.35 -10.43 47.58
CA LYS A 358 -19.49 -10.41 49.02
C LYS A 358 -20.86 -9.82 49.35
N ARG A 359 -21.73 -10.64 49.95
CA ARG A 359 -23.07 -10.19 50.37
C ARG A 359 -22.89 -9.03 51.35
N GLY A 360 -23.75 -8.04 51.26
CA GLY A 360 -23.71 -6.87 52.11
C GLY A 360 -24.15 -5.58 51.44
N VAL A 361 -24.17 -4.52 52.18
CA VAL A 361 -24.50 -3.17 51.72
C VAL A 361 -23.25 -2.32 51.71
N TYR A 362 -23.04 -1.62 50.60
CA TYR A 362 -21.87 -0.76 50.37
C TYR A 362 -22.27 0.63 49.90
N THR A 363 -21.47 1.62 50.20
CA THR A 363 -21.57 2.94 49.59
C THR A 363 -21.21 2.86 48.11
N LEU A 364 -21.49 3.90 47.33
CA LEU A 364 -21.04 4.01 45.94
C LEU A 364 -19.51 4.07 45.80
N SER A 365 -18.80 4.45 46.86
CA SER A 365 -17.33 4.44 46.94
C SER A 365 -16.74 3.09 47.35
N GLY A 366 -17.60 2.05 47.58
CA GLY A 366 -17.17 0.69 47.91
C GLY A 366 -16.95 0.40 49.39
N GLN A 367 -17.26 1.33 50.32
CA GLN A 367 -17.17 1.10 51.76
C GLN A 367 -18.33 0.22 52.22
N ARG A 368 -18.03 -0.88 52.92
CA ARG A 368 -19.05 -1.80 53.47
C ARG A 368 -19.73 -1.16 54.70
N LEU A 369 -21.07 -1.15 54.69
CA LEU A 369 -21.89 -0.56 55.76
C LEU A 369 -22.55 -1.62 56.68
N GLY A 370 -22.82 -2.82 56.13
CA GLY A 370 -23.47 -3.88 56.85
C GLY A 370 -24.04 -4.97 55.95
N ASP A 371 -24.92 -5.80 56.52
CA ASP A 371 -25.56 -6.89 55.74
C ASP A 371 -27.00 -6.55 55.34
N THR A 372 -27.62 -5.53 55.98
CA THR A 372 -28.98 -5.07 55.69
C THR A 372 -29.03 -3.58 55.46
N THR A 373 -30.15 -3.09 54.91
CA THR A 373 -30.39 -1.66 54.66
C THR A 373 -31.06 -0.97 55.82
N GLU A 374 -31.35 -1.69 56.93
CA GLU A 374 -31.99 -1.12 58.13
C GLU A 374 -31.07 -0.12 58.85
N GLY A 375 -31.59 1.02 59.20
CA GLY A 375 -30.82 2.09 59.83
C GLY A 375 -29.99 2.97 58.94
N LEU A 376 -30.00 2.72 57.61
CA LEU A 376 -29.28 3.58 56.67
C LEU A 376 -30.09 4.84 56.33
N SER A 377 -29.38 5.95 56.19
CA SER A 377 -29.96 7.20 55.69
C SER A 377 -30.52 7.02 54.28
N LYS A 378 -31.53 7.86 53.90
CA LYS A 378 -32.02 7.91 52.54
C LYS A 378 -30.86 8.16 51.56
N GLY A 379 -30.74 7.32 50.57
CA GLY A 379 -29.61 7.42 49.64
C GLY A 379 -29.52 6.25 48.67
N VAL A 380 -28.44 6.24 47.88
CA VAL A 380 -28.16 5.17 46.88
C VAL A 380 -27.01 4.32 47.39
N TYR A 381 -27.24 3.01 47.46
CA TYR A 381 -26.30 2.02 47.96
C TYR A 381 -26.14 0.85 46.99
N ILE A 382 -25.09 0.06 47.14
CA ILE A 382 -24.92 -1.21 46.44
C ILE A 382 -25.29 -2.32 47.44
N VAL A 383 -26.43 -2.97 47.22
CA VAL A 383 -26.94 -4.07 48.04
C VAL A 383 -26.78 -5.38 47.27
N ASN A 384 -25.94 -6.29 47.77
CA ASN A 384 -25.65 -7.57 47.11
C ASN A 384 -25.26 -7.42 45.63
N GLY A 385 -24.46 -6.39 45.35
CA GLY A 385 -24.00 -6.09 43.97
C GLY A 385 -24.99 -5.36 43.07
N ARG A 386 -26.15 -4.94 43.60
CA ARG A 386 -27.17 -4.16 42.86
C ARG A 386 -27.34 -2.76 43.41
N LYS A 387 -27.45 -1.78 42.57
CA LYS A 387 -27.76 -0.40 42.95
C LYS A 387 -29.19 -0.34 43.50
N THR A 388 -29.34 0.09 44.74
CA THR A 388 -30.61 0.14 45.45
C THR A 388 -30.80 1.53 46.07
N VAL A 389 -32.02 2.08 45.99
CA VAL A 389 -32.40 3.35 46.61
C VAL A 389 -33.08 3.05 47.92
N VAL A 390 -32.54 3.53 49.05
CA VAL A 390 -33.17 3.53 50.37
C VAL A 390 -33.93 4.84 50.48
N LYS A 391 -35.25 4.74 50.66
CA LYS A 391 -36.19 5.88 50.72
C LYS A 391 -36.40 6.41 52.16
#